data_37d94de206624986a8420caa6334d214
#
_entry.id   37d94de206624986a8420caa6334d214
#
_cell.length_a   1.000
_cell.length_b   1.000
_cell.length_c   1.000
_cell.angle_alpha   90.00
_cell.angle_beta   90.00
_cell.angle_gamma   90.00
#
_symmetry.space_group_name_H-M   'P 1'
#
loop_
_entity.id
_entity.type
_entity.pdbx_description
1 polymer ?
#
loop_
_entity_poly.entity_id
_entity_poly.type
_entity_poly.pdbx_seq_one_letter_code
_entity_poly.pdbx_strand_id
1 'polypeptide(L)'
;ARAAFLMDRIIGGVGLHGRSFIPLLSSFACAIPGVMATRVIDNRRQRFATIMIAPLMTCSARIPVYTLIIGAFIPDTHLYGFINVQGLVMFGLYAAGIISAFLVAWVFRVIVWNGKSEPFIMELPSYKRPSLRSVIINVLQRGFVFLRRAGTTILSMMVLIWFLASVPSAPDGATDPAINYSFAGMIGHFLQPLLAPIGFNWQIAVALIPGMAAREVAVGALATVYAIGSDEGALSHVIALHWPLATGLSLLAWLSLIHI
;
A
#
# COMPACT_ATOMS: atom_id res chain seq x y z
N ALA A 1 25.93 -6.31 4.53
CA ALA A 1 27.07 -5.44 4.25
C ALA A 1 27.42 -5.44 2.75
N ARG A 2 27.75 -6.58 2.12
CA ARG A 2 28.17 -6.64 0.69
C ARG A 2 27.06 -6.21 -0.28
N ALA A 3 25.82 -6.64 -0.05
CA ALA A 3 24.69 -6.18 -0.86
C ALA A 3 24.49 -4.66 -0.74
N ALA A 4 24.61 -4.10 0.47
CA ALA A 4 24.53 -2.67 0.68
C ALA A 4 25.67 -1.91 -0.03
N PHE A 5 26.88 -2.46 -0.03
CA PHE A 5 28.02 -1.90 -0.75
C PHE A 5 27.81 -1.91 -2.27
N LEU A 6 27.31 -3.02 -2.81
CA LEU A 6 27.03 -3.14 -4.25
C LEU A 6 25.90 -2.20 -4.69
N MET A 7 24.87 -2.08 -3.85
CA MET A 7 23.74 -1.19 -4.10
C MET A 7 24.06 0.29 -3.88
N ASP A 8 25.10 0.61 -3.09
CA ASP A 8 25.54 2.00 -2.89
C ASP A 8 25.91 2.66 -4.22
N ARG A 9 26.48 1.91 -5.15
CA ARG A 9 26.83 2.43 -6.48
C ARG A 9 25.57 2.82 -7.28
N ILE A 10 24.47 2.07 -7.15
CA ILE A 10 23.22 2.31 -7.88
C ILE A 10 22.42 3.42 -7.17
N ILE A 11 22.23 3.25 -5.86
CA ILE A 11 21.37 4.14 -5.05
C ILE A 11 22.08 5.46 -4.74
N GLY A 12 23.41 5.47 -4.65
CA GLY A 12 24.21 6.66 -4.47
C GLY A 12 24.05 7.68 -5.60
N GLY A 13 23.79 7.21 -6.84
CA GLY A 13 23.44 8.07 -7.97
C GLY A 13 22.20 8.93 -7.73
N VAL A 14 21.26 8.43 -6.93
CA VAL A 14 20.00 9.11 -6.56
C VAL A 14 20.14 9.90 -5.23
N GLY A 15 21.32 9.79 -4.57
CA GLY A 15 21.60 10.53 -3.32
C GLY A 15 21.24 9.82 -2.03
N LEU A 16 20.87 8.54 -2.11
CA LEU A 16 20.63 7.69 -0.95
C LEU A 16 21.89 6.89 -0.63
N HIS A 17 22.07 6.55 0.63
CA HIS A 17 23.18 5.74 1.11
C HIS A 17 22.88 4.24 0.93
N GLY A 18 23.86 3.41 0.65
CA GLY A 18 23.71 1.97 0.46
C GLY A 18 23.02 1.24 1.63
N ARG A 19 23.11 1.78 2.87
CA ARG A 19 22.36 1.26 4.02
C ARG A 19 20.85 1.43 3.87
N SER A 20 20.37 2.35 3.03
CA SER A 20 18.93 2.55 2.77
C SER A 20 18.33 1.40 1.95
N PHE A 21 19.17 0.59 1.27
CA PHE A 21 18.71 -0.52 0.45
C PHE A 21 17.88 -1.55 1.27
N ILE A 22 18.37 -1.94 2.46
CA ILE A 22 17.68 -2.94 3.29
C ILE A 22 16.30 -2.46 3.76
N PRO A 23 16.15 -1.24 4.32
CA PRO A 23 14.85 -0.65 4.60
C PRO A 23 13.92 -0.58 3.40
N LEU A 24 14.41 -0.13 2.25
CA LEU A 24 13.60 -0.04 1.03
C LEU A 24 13.18 -1.42 0.53
N LEU A 25 14.06 -2.40 0.52
CA LEU A 25 13.74 -3.79 0.19
C LEU A 25 12.66 -4.36 1.15
N SER A 26 12.78 -4.09 2.44
CA SER A 26 11.77 -4.49 3.43
C SER A 26 10.42 -3.83 3.17
N SER A 27 10.40 -2.63 2.58
CA SER A 27 9.17 -1.89 2.27
C SER A 27 8.35 -2.53 1.15
N PHE A 28 8.92 -3.41 0.32
CA PHE A 28 8.16 -4.23 -0.62
C PHE A 28 7.21 -5.23 0.08
N ALA A 29 7.59 -5.71 1.25
CA ALA A 29 6.69 -6.53 2.05
C ALA A 29 5.67 -5.66 2.79
N CYS A 30 6.15 -4.65 3.54
CA CYS A 30 5.29 -3.70 4.25
C CYS A 30 6.09 -2.44 4.59
N ALA A 31 5.46 -1.27 4.48
CA ALA A 31 6.10 0.00 4.79
C ALA A 31 6.50 0.12 6.27
N ILE A 32 5.72 -0.45 7.20
CA ILE A 32 5.98 -0.36 8.65
C ILE A 32 7.33 -0.98 9.02
N PRO A 33 7.63 -2.27 8.72
CA PRO A 33 8.94 -2.85 9.00
C PRO A 33 10.05 -2.17 8.21
N GLY A 34 9.78 -1.67 6.99
CA GLY A 34 10.73 -0.88 6.21
C GLY A 34 11.14 0.41 6.94
N VAL A 35 10.18 1.18 7.41
CA VAL A 35 10.43 2.40 8.20
C VAL A 35 11.14 2.06 9.52
N MET A 36 10.73 0.99 10.21
CA MET A 36 11.44 0.57 11.44
C MET A 36 12.88 0.16 11.19
N ALA A 37 13.18 -0.43 10.04
CA ALA A 37 14.54 -0.81 9.64
C ALA A 37 15.45 0.40 9.35
N THR A 38 14.89 1.59 9.10
CA THR A 38 15.70 2.81 8.88
C THR A 38 16.52 3.24 10.10
N ARG A 39 16.24 2.68 11.27
CA ARG A 39 17.01 2.96 12.52
C ARG A 39 18.48 2.60 12.41
N VAL A 40 18.87 1.73 11.45
CA VAL A 40 20.28 1.39 11.18
C VAL A 40 21.03 2.47 10.40
N ILE A 41 20.32 3.50 9.94
CA ILE A 41 20.90 4.63 9.21
C ILE A 41 21.28 5.71 10.24
N ASP A 42 22.58 5.96 10.39
CA ASP A 42 23.11 6.91 11.39
C ASP A 42 22.82 8.37 10.98
N ASN A 43 22.96 8.70 9.70
CA ASN A 43 22.72 10.04 9.19
C ASN A 43 21.22 10.38 9.21
N ARG A 44 20.84 11.36 10.02
CA ARG A 44 19.45 11.76 10.22
C ARG A 44 18.77 12.20 8.93
N ARG A 45 19.48 12.90 8.03
CA ARG A 45 18.92 13.39 6.76
C ARG A 45 18.59 12.22 5.83
N GLN A 46 19.51 11.27 5.68
CA GLN A 46 19.31 10.10 4.84
C GLN A 46 18.26 9.15 5.42
N ARG A 47 18.22 9.02 6.74
CA ARG A 47 17.15 8.27 7.41
C ARG A 47 15.78 8.87 7.12
N PHE A 48 15.66 10.20 7.22
CA PHE A 48 14.42 10.90 6.92
C PHE A 48 14.00 10.72 5.46
N ALA A 49 14.93 10.86 4.49
CA ALA A 49 14.67 10.58 3.09
C ALA A 49 14.16 9.17 2.86
N THR A 50 14.83 8.19 3.46
CA THR A 50 14.43 6.79 3.31
C THR A 50 13.03 6.54 3.89
N ILE A 51 12.68 7.17 5.01
CA ILE A 51 11.34 7.11 5.61
C ILE A 51 10.29 7.70 4.67
N MET A 52 10.57 8.83 4.03
CA MET A 52 9.63 9.48 3.11
C MET A 52 9.43 8.70 1.80
N ILE A 53 10.46 7.99 1.35
CA ILE A 53 10.43 7.21 0.10
C ILE A 53 9.83 5.81 0.33
N ALA A 54 10.03 5.22 1.50
CA ALA A 54 9.57 3.87 1.81
C ALA A 54 8.08 3.60 1.49
N PRO A 55 7.13 4.50 1.79
CA PRO A 55 5.72 4.30 1.44
C PRO A 55 5.42 4.38 -0.06
N LEU A 56 6.27 4.98 -0.88
CA LEU A 56 6.10 5.04 -2.33
C LEU A 56 6.40 3.69 -3.00
N MET A 57 7.22 2.87 -2.35
CA MET A 57 7.49 1.51 -2.84
C MET A 57 6.21 0.68 -2.87
N THR A 58 6.00 -0.03 -3.96
CA THR A 58 4.83 -0.91 -4.12
C THR A 58 4.96 -2.10 -3.18
N CYS A 59 4.12 -2.17 -2.15
CA CYS A 59 4.12 -3.26 -1.17
C CYS A 59 3.05 -4.31 -1.48
N SER A 60 3.18 -5.49 -0.86
CA SER A 60 2.23 -6.60 -1.03
C SER A 60 0.78 -6.25 -0.65
N ALA A 61 0.57 -5.30 0.27
CA ALA A 61 -0.76 -4.83 0.64
C ALA A 61 -1.51 -4.10 -0.49
N ARG A 62 -0.82 -3.68 -1.55
CA ARG A 62 -1.45 -3.07 -2.73
C ARG A 62 -1.97 -4.10 -3.74
N ILE A 63 -1.49 -5.34 -3.68
CA ILE A 63 -1.87 -6.39 -4.64
C ILE A 63 -3.39 -6.56 -4.73
N PRO A 64 -4.15 -6.70 -3.62
CA PRO A 64 -5.60 -6.86 -3.70
C PRO A 64 -6.31 -5.69 -4.41
N VAL A 65 -5.85 -4.47 -4.17
CA VAL A 65 -6.41 -3.29 -4.84
C VAL A 65 -6.09 -3.29 -6.33
N TYR A 66 -4.86 -3.65 -6.68
CA TYR A 66 -4.43 -3.70 -8.08
C TYR A 66 -5.15 -4.81 -8.84
N THR A 67 -5.28 -6.00 -8.26
CA THR A 67 -6.01 -7.12 -8.88
C THR A 67 -7.47 -6.79 -9.09
N LEU A 68 -8.11 -6.13 -8.12
CA LEU A 68 -9.50 -5.69 -8.23
C LEU A 68 -9.70 -4.71 -9.40
N ILE A 69 -8.88 -3.66 -9.47
CA ILE A 69 -9.00 -2.63 -10.50
C ILE A 69 -8.62 -3.17 -11.89
N ILE A 70 -7.54 -3.95 -11.96
CA ILE A 70 -7.11 -4.58 -13.20
C ILE A 70 -8.20 -5.56 -13.69
N GLY A 71 -8.75 -6.38 -12.81
CA GLY A 71 -9.83 -7.31 -13.15
C GLY A 71 -11.12 -6.62 -13.59
N ALA A 72 -11.40 -5.42 -13.07
CA ALA A 72 -12.58 -4.65 -13.44
C ALA A 72 -12.46 -3.99 -14.82
N PHE A 73 -11.30 -3.41 -15.14
CA PHE A 73 -11.16 -2.54 -16.32
C PHE A 73 -10.35 -3.14 -17.46
N ILE A 74 -9.56 -4.19 -17.21
CA ILE A 74 -8.68 -4.78 -18.22
C ILE A 74 -9.16 -6.18 -18.57
N PRO A 75 -9.55 -6.42 -19.83
CA PRO A 75 -10.01 -7.73 -20.25
C PRO A 75 -8.87 -8.75 -20.18
N ASP A 76 -9.23 -10.00 -19.86
CA ASP A 76 -8.28 -11.12 -19.84
C ASP A 76 -7.94 -11.53 -21.27
N THR A 77 -7.02 -10.82 -21.88
CA THR A 77 -6.54 -11.06 -23.24
C THR A 77 -5.05 -11.41 -23.21
N HIS A 78 -4.68 -12.37 -24.06
CA HIS A 78 -3.29 -12.77 -24.23
C HIS A 78 -2.66 -12.06 -25.43
N LEU A 79 -1.59 -11.32 -25.17
CA LEU A 79 -0.78 -10.71 -26.22
C LEU A 79 0.28 -11.74 -26.67
N TYR A 80 0.36 -12.04 -27.96
CA TYR A 80 1.27 -13.05 -28.55
C TYR A 80 1.15 -14.46 -27.94
N GLY A 81 0.05 -14.82 -27.30
CA GLY A 81 -0.22 -16.15 -26.76
C GLY A 81 0.47 -16.49 -25.42
N PHE A 82 1.46 -15.71 -24.96
CA PHE A 82 2.21 -15.99 -23.72
C PHE A 82 2.01 -14.93 -22.64
N ILE A 83 1.75 -13.69 -23.02
CA ILE A 83 1.72 -12.56 -22.09
C ILE A 83 0.29 -12.17 -21.82
N ASN A 84 -0.15 -12.35 -20.57
CA ASN A 84 -1.42 -11.83 -20.12
C ASN A 84 -1.32 -10.30 -19.94
N VAL A 85 -2.24 -9.55 -20.55
CA VAL A 85 -2.26 -8.07 -20.47
C VAL A 85 -2.43 -7.59 -19.04
N GLN A 86 -3.23 -8.27 -18.22
CA GLN A 86 -3.40 -7.96 -16.81
C GLN A 86 -2.08 -8.06 -16.05
N GLY A 87 -1.29 -9.13 -16.31
CA GLY A 87 0.03 -9.30 -15.72
C GLY A 87 1.03 -8.23 -16.15
N LEU A 88 0.97 -7.80 -17.43
CA LEU A 88 1.82 -6.73 -17.94
C LEU A 88 1.50 -5.39 -17.26
N VAL A 89 0.24 -5.07 -17.06
CA VAL A 89 -0.19 -3.86 -16.36
C VAL A 89 0.23 -3.91 -14.88
N MET A 90 0.08 -5.06 -14.23
CA MET A 90 0.57 -5.25 -12.86
C MET A 90 2.08 -4.99 -12.76
N PHE A 91 2.86 -5.56 -13.67
CA PHE A 91 4.30 -5.32 -13.74
C PHE A 91 4.61 -3.83 -13.99
N GLY A 92 3.88 -3.18 -14.88
CA GLY A 92 4.00 -1.74 -15.16
C GLY A 92 3.74 -0.87 -13.92
N LEU A 93 2.73 -1.20 -13.11
CA LEU A 93 2.42 -0.50 -11.86
C LEU A 93 3.55 -0.67 -10.82
N TYR A 94 4.14 -1.86 -10.72
CA TYR A 94 5.29 -2.09 -9.86
C TYR A 94 6.52 -1.29 -10.33
N ALA A 95 6.81 -1.33 -11.62
CA ALA A 95 7.91 -0.56 -12.21
C ALA A 95 7.70 0.95 -12.00
N ALA A 96 6.49 1.45 -12.22
CA ALA A 96 6.14 2.84 -11.98
C ALA A 96 6.31 3.25 -10.51
N GLY A 97 5.95 2.37 -9.56
CA GLY A 97 6.20 2.59 -8.13
C GLY A 97 7.69 2.73 -7.80
N ILE A 98 8.53 1.87 -8.35
CA ILE A 98 9.99 1.94 -8.17
C ILE A 98 10.54 3.23 -8.78
N ILE A 99 10.16 3.54 -10.03
CA ILE A 99 10.61 4.75 -10.74
C ILE A 99 10.19 6.01 -9.97
N SER A 100 8.96 6.07 -9.50
CA SER A 100 8.45 7.20 -8.71
C SER A 100 9.22 7.38 -7.41
N ALA A 101 9.56 6.29 -6.71
CA ALA A 101 10.36 6.33 -5.49
C ALA A 101 11.77 6.90 -5.75
N PHE A 102 12.42 6.46 -6.82
CA PHE A 102 13.73 7.01 -7.21
C PHE A 102 13.66 8.46 -7.68
N LEU A 103 12.62 8.83 -8.41
CA LEU A 103 12.40 10.20 -8.87
C LEU A 103 12.22 11.13 -7.67
N VAL A 104 11.39 10.75 -6.70
CA VAL A 104 11.19 11.54 -5.48
C VAL A 104 12.49 11.61 -4.67
N ALA A 105 13.26 10.53 -4.58
CA ALA A 105 14.57 10.56 -3.94
C ALA A 105 15.51 11.59 -4.59
N TRP A 106 15.55 11.59 -5.92
CA TRP A 106 16.36 12.53 -6.69
C TRP A 106 15.91 13.98 -6.49
N VAL A 107 14.59 14.23 -6.51
CA VAL A 107 14.01 15.55 -6.24
C VAL A 107 14.38 16.04 -4.84
N PHE A 108 14.24 15.20 -3.82
CA PHE A 108 14.68 15.53 -2.45
C PHE A 108 16.17 15.87 -2.38
N ARG A 109 17.00 15.12 -3.10
CA ARG A 109 18.44 15.42 -3.18
C ARG A 109 18.71 16.80 -3.74
N VAL A 110 18.03 17.16 -4.85
CA VAL A 110 18.28 18.43 -5.56
C VAL A 110 17.72 19.63 -4.82
N ILE A 111 16.48 19.51 -4.30
CA ILE A 111 15.74 20.66 -3.73
C ILE A 111 16.08 20.86 -2.26
N VAL A 112 16.11 19.77 -1.48
CA VAL A 112 16.18 19.87 -0.01
C VAL A 112 17.61 19.71 0.49
N TRP A 113 18.45 18.92 -0.19
CA TRP A 113 19.77 18.58 0.30
C TRP A 113 20.86 18.87 -0.75
N ASN A 114 21.26 20.12 -0.81
CA ASN A 114 22.41 20.60 -1.60
C ASN A 114 23.77 20.03 -1.11
N GLY A 115 23.79 18.84 -0.50
CA GLY A 115 24.96 18.24 0.11
C GLY A 115 25.57 17.10 -0.71
N LYS A 116 26.90 17.01 -0.63
CA LYS A 116 27.66 15.88 -1.17
C LYS A 116 27.22 14.60 -0.42
N SER A 117 26.94 13.53 -1.14
CA SER A 117 26.73 12.21 -0.56
C SER A 117 27.98 11.81 0.22
N GLU A 118 27.83 11.46 1.48
CA GLU A 118 28.96 10.95 2.27
C GLU A 118 29.39 9.60 1.66
N PRO A 119 30.68 9.38 1.44
CA PRO A 119 31.16 8.12 0.87
C PRO A 119 30.85 6.97 1.86
N PHE A 120 30.36 5.88 1.31
CA PHE A 120 30.11 4.67 2.08
C PHE A 120 31.43 3.96 2.38
N ILE A 121 32.01 4.28 3.52
CA ILE A 121 33.19 3.57 4.02
C ILE A 121 32.69 2.48 4.96
N MET A 122 32.78 1.22 4.54
CA MET A 122 32.48 0.07 5.37
C MET A 122 33.55 -1.01 5.16
N GLU A 123 34.16 -1.44 6.23
CA GLU A 123 34.97 -2.65 6.22
C GLU A 123 34.06 -3.84 5.90
N LEU A 124 34.44 -4.63 4.89
CA LEU A 124 33.68 -5.82 4.51
C LEU A 124 34.00 -6.94 5.50
N PRO A 125 33.09 -7.29 6.40
CA PRO A 125 33.32 -8.38 7.34
C PRO A 125 33.46 -9.71 6.62
N SER A 126 34.26 -10.59 7.19
CA SER A 126 34.39 -11.99 6.72
C SER A 126 33.04 -12.69 6.84
N TYR A 127 32.77 -13.64 5.92
CA TYR A 127 31.55 -14.45 6.00
C TYR A 127 31.57 -15.32 7.27
N LYS A 128 30.56 -15.13 8.12
CA LYS A 128 30.30 -16.01 9.25
C LYS A 128 29.03 -16.81 8.98
N ARG A 129 29.03 -18.08 9.33
CA ARG A 129 27.82 -18.92 9.23
C ARG A 129 26.76 -18.39 10.23
N PRO A 130 25.53 -18.13 9.78
CA PRO A 130 24.48 -17.70 10.69
C PRO A 130 24.12 -18.83 11.67
N SER A 131 23.88 -18.50 12.92
CA SER A 131 23.32 -19.46 13.88
C SER A 131 21.81 -19.54 13.65
N LEU A 132 21.30 -20.70 13.22
CA LEU A 132 19.87 -20.91 12.94
C LEU A 132 18.98 -20.53 14.14
N ARG A 133 19.43 -20.90 15.36
CA ARG A 133 18.70 -20.57 16.58
C ARG A 133 18.49 -19.05 16.75
N SER A 134 19.53 -18.26 16.57
CA SER A 134 19.45 -16.79 16.69
C SER A 134 18.57 -16.19 15.59
N VAL A 135 18.66 -16.73 14.37
CA VAL A 135 17.81 -16.27 13.25
C VAL A 135 16.35 -16.53 13.55
N ILE A 136 16.00 -17.76 13.94
CA ILE A 136 14.61 -18.14 14.26
C ILE A 136 14.05 -17.29 15.41
N ILE A 137 14.79 -17.14 16.50
CA ILE A 137 14.34 -16.35 17.65
C ILE A 137 14.10 -14.89 17.23
N ASN A 138 15.03 -14.28 16.51
CA ASN A 138 14.89 -12.89 16.07
C ASN A 138 13.71 -12.71 15.09
N VAL A 139 13.51 -13.64 14.16
CA VAL A 139 12.38 -13.60 13.21
C VAL A 139 11.05 -13.71 13.95
N LEU A 140 10.93 -14.69 14.87
CA LEU A 140 9.71 -14.90 15.64
C LEU A 140 9.39 -13.70 16.55
N GLN A 141 10.39 -13.15 17.24
CA GLN A 141 10.19 -11.96 18.09
C GLN A 141 9.72 -10.75 17.29
N ARG A 142 10.38 -10.46 16.15
CA ARG A 142 10.00 -9.34 15.31
C ARG A 142 8.64 -9.57 14.65
N GLY A 143 8.36 -10.78 14.20
CA GLY A 143 7.07 -11.18 13.65
C GLY A 143 5.95 -11.06 14.67
N PHE A 144 6.16 -11.50 15.91
CA PHE A 144 5.17 -11.38 16.98
C PHE A 144 4.87 -9.92 17.34
N VAL A 145 5.90 -9.09 17.48
CA VAL A 145 5.73 -7.65 17.76
C VAL A 145 4.95 -6.98 16.63
N PHE A 146 5.27 -7.29 15.37
CA PHE A 146 4.56 -6.77 14.21
C PHE A 146 3.10 -7.25 14.20
N LEU A 147 2.87 -8.55 14.35
CA LEU A 147 1.53 -9.15 14.34
C LEU A 147 0.65 -8.59 15.46
N ARG A 148 1.19 -8.46 16.66
CA ARG A 148 0.47 -7.86 17.78
C ARG A 148 0.09 -6.40 17.48
N ARG A 149 0.99 -5.61 16.92
CA ARG A 149 0.77 -4.18 16.69
C ARG A 149 -0.14 -3.92 15.49
N ALA A 150 0.16 -4.52 14.34
CA ALA A 150 -0.63 -4.37 13.13
C ALA A 150 -1.98 -5.11 13.24
N GLY A 151 -1.97 -6.35 13.74
CA GLY A 151 -3.17 -7.17 13.87
C GLY A 151 -4.21 -6.56 14.81
N THR A 152 -3.81 -6.01 15.97
CA THR A 152 -4.76 -5.35 16.86
C THR A 152 -5.38 -4.11 16.23
N THR A 153 -4.60 -3.32 15.50
CA THR A 153 -5.10 -2.11 14.82
C THR A 153 -6.08 -2.49 13.70
N ILE A 154 -5.74 -3.47 12.86
CA ILE A 154 -6.60 -3.95 11.79
C ILE A 154 -7.89 -4.54 12.37
N LEU A 155 -7.78 -5.41 13.38
CA LEU A 155 -8.94 -6.02 14.04
C LEU A 155 -9.88 -4.98 14.63
N SER A 156 -9.34 -3.99 15.37
CA SER A 156 -10.16 -2.94 15.97
C SER A 156 -10.88 -2.10 14.92
N MET A 157 -10.21 -1.79 13.80
CA MET A 157 -10.82 -1.06 12.70
C MET A 157 -11.90 -1.88 11.99
N MET A 158 -11.68 -3.19 11.76
CA MET A 158 -12.68 -4.06 11.15
C MET A 158 -13.92 -4.21 12.03
N VAL A 159 -13.76 -4.36 13.34
CA VAL A 159 -14.88 -4.39 14.28
C VAL A 159 -15.65 -3.07 14.28
N LEU A 160 -14.93 -1.94 14.26
CA LEU A 160 -15.53 -0.61 14.20
C LEU A 160 -16.39 -0.46 12.93
N ILE A 161 -15.86 -0.85 11.79
CA ILE A 161 -16.55 -0.73 10.50
C ILE A 161 -17.74 -1.66 10.44
N TRP A 162 -17.56 -2.89 10.88
CA TRP A 162 -18.68 -3.82 10.98
C TRP A 162 -19.81 -3.24 11.83
N PHE A 163 -19.49 -2.64 12.98
CA PHE A 163 -20.45 -1.96 13.83
C PHE A 163 -21.13 -0.78 13.11
N LEU A 164 -20.36 0.10 12.49
CA LEU A 164 -20.90 1.26 11.76
C LEU A 164 -21.74 0.84 10.54
N ALA A 165 -21.42 -0.26 9.89
CA ALA A 165 -22.14 -0.78 8.73
C ALA A 165 -23.42 -1.55 9.14
N SER A 166 -23.47 -2.08 10.38
CA SER A 166 -24.60 -2.88 10.87
C SER A 166 -25.63 -2.07 11.65
N VAL A 167 -25.26 -0.90 12.19
CA VAL A 167 -26.13 -0.10 13.05
C VAL A 167 -26.35 1.29 12.43
N PRO A 168 -27.60 1.81 12.42
CA PRO A 168 -28.84 1.11 12.66
C PRO A 168 -29.22 0.13 11.55
N SER A 169 -29.99 -0.90 11.88
CA SER A 169 -30.53 -1.82 10.87
C SER A 169 -31.64 -1.13 10.06
N ALA A 170 -31.79 -1.57 8.80
CA ALA A 170 -32.86 -1.06 7.94
C ALA A 170 -34.23 -1.32 8.57
N PRO A 171 -35.19 -0.37 8.47
CA PRO A 171 -36.54 -0.58 8.88
C PRO A 171 -37.24 -1.66 8.03
N ASP A 172 -38.14 -2.42 8.63
CA ASP A 172 -38.94 -3.45 7.96
C ASP A 172 -39.67 -2.86 6.74
N GLY A 173 -39.38 -3.36 5.54
CA GLY A 173 -39.96 -2.85 4.27
C GLY A 173 -39.11 -1.87 3.49
N ALA A 174 -37.86 -1.62 3.87
CA ALA A 174 -36.95 -0.79 3.09
C ALA A 174 -36.60 -1.48 1.75
N THR A 175 -36.74 -0.73 0.66
CA THR A 175 -36.38 -1.18 -0.70
C THR A 175 -34.89 -1.00 -1.01
N ASP A 176 -34.22 -0.11 -0.29
CA ASP A 176 -32.80 0.20 -0.45
C ASP A 176 -31.91 -0.75 0.35
N PRO A 177 -30.65 -0.96 -0.05
CA PRO A 177 -29.69 -1.75 0.69
C PRO A 177 -29.57 -1.26 2.15
N ALA A 178 -29.54 -2.20 3.09
CA ALA A 178 -29.52 -1.91 4.54
C ALA A 178 -28.39 -0.95 4.96
N ILE A 179 -27.28 -0.94 4.20
CA ILE A 179 -26.13 -0.08 4.47
C ILE A 179 -26.44 1.42 4.30
N ASN A 180 -27.43 1.81 3.48
CA ASN A 180 -27.79 3.21 3.30
C ASN A 180 -28.36 3.82 4.60
N TYR A 181 -28.97 3.00 5.45
CA TYR A 181 -29.54 3.41 6.73
C TYR A 181 -28.53 3.35 7.88
N SER A 182 -27.37 2.74 7.65
CA SER A 182 -26.33 2.60 8.66
C SER A 182 -25.54 3.90 8.88
N PHE A 183 -24.85 4.01 10.01
CA PHE A 183 -23.94 5.14 10.27
C PHE A 183 -22.86 5.25 9.18
N ALA A 184 -22.36 4.14 8.66
CA ALA A 184 -21.41 4.14 7.56
C ALA A 184 -21.99 4.80 6.30
N GLY A 185 -23.24 4.48 5.95
CA GLY A 185 -23.93 5.11 4.82
C GLY A 185 -24.13 6.62 5.04
N MET A 186 -24.56 7.04 6.22
CA MET A 186 -24.73 8.46 6.55
C MET A 186 -23.42 9.24 6.43
N ILE A 187 -22.31 8.69 6.95
CA ILE A 187 -20.99 9.30 6.83
C ILE A 187 -20.55 9.34 5.36
N GLY A 188 -20.79 8.27 4.59
CA GLY A 188 -20.47 8.22 3.17
C GLY A 188 -21.19 9.30 2.38
N HIS A 189 -22.49 9.47 2.60
CA HIS A 189 -23.29 10.53 1.96
C HIS A 189 -22.84 11.94 2.37
N PHE A 190 -22.45 12.12 3.63
CA PHE A 190 -21.92 13.40 4.11
C PHE A 190 -20.58 13.76 3.45
N LEU A 191 -19.70 12.76 3.23
CA LEU A 191 -18.40 12.95 2.59
C LEU A 191 -18.47 13.01 1.07
N GLN A 192 -19.55 12.50 0.47
CA GLN A 192 -19.72 12.46 -0.98
C GLN A 192 -19.51 13.82 -1.67
N PRO A 193 -20.12 14.95 -1.22
CA PRO A 193 -19.94 16.24 -1.91
C PRO A 193 -18.48 16.72 -1.89
N LEU A 194 -17.71 16.34 -0.89
CA LEU A 194 -16.28 16.68 -0.79
C LEU A 194 -15.44 15.84 -1.77
N LEU A 195 -15.82 14.59 -2.02
CA LEU A 195 -15.09 13.63 -2.84
C LEU A 195 -15.63 13.55 -4.28
N ALA A 196 -16.81 14.11 -4.55
CA ALA A 196 -17.44 14.17 -5.86
C ALA A 196 -16.54 14.77 -6.96
N PRO A 197 -15.74 15.84 -6.71
CA PRO A 197 -14.85 16.40 -7.74
C PRO A 197 -13.79 15.40 -8.23
N ILE A 198 -13.44 14.40 -7.42
CA ILE A 198 -12.48 13.35 -7.75
C ILE A 198 -13.17 12.16 -8.45
N GLY A 199 -14.51 12.18 -8.53
CA GLY A 199 -15.32 11.12 -9.11
C GLY A 199 -15.65 9.99 -8.13
N PHE A 200 -15.51 10.21 -6.82
CA PHE A 200 -15.81 9.20 -5.81
C PHE A 200 -17.29 9.24 -5.42
N ASN A 201 -17.90 8.07 -5.38
CA ASN A 201 -19.26 7.89 -4.87
C ASN A 201 -19.23 7.65 -3.34
N TRP A 202 -20.39 7.62 -2.70
CA TRP A 202 -20.50 7.41 -1.26
C TRP A 202 -19.95 6.05 -0.81
N GLN A 203 -20.07 5.02 -1.63
CA GLN A 203 -19.53 3.68 -1.35
C GLN A 203 -18.02 3.71 -1.23
N ILE A 204 -17.36 4.41 -2.16
CA ILE A 204 -15.91 4.63 -2.09
C ILE A 204 -15.57 5.44 -0.85
N ALA A 205 -16.33 6.50 -0.54
CA ALA A 205 -16.11 7.33 0.64
C ALA A 205 -16.12 6.51 1.95
N VAL A 206 -17.08 5.59 2.09
CA VAL A 206 -17.15 4.67 3.23
C VAL A 206 -15.93 3.75 3.27
N ALA A 207 -15.55 3.16 2.14
CA ALA A 207 -14.42 2.22 2.07
C ALA A 207 -13.06 2.89 2.26
N LEU A 208 -12.94 4.21 1.99
CA LEU A 208 -11.71 4.96 2.22
C LEU A 208 -11.37 5.12 3.70
N ILE A 209 -12.36 5.21 4.58
CA ILE A 209 -12.13 5.39 6.02
C ILE A 209 -11.26 4.24 6.58
N PRO A 210 -11.64 2.96 6.42
CA PRO A 210 -10.81 1.85 6.83
C PRO A 210 -9.58 1.67 5.95
N GLY A 211 -9.70 1.97 4.65
CA GLY A 211 -8.59 1.93 3.71
C GLY A 211 -7.44 2.87 4.09
N MET A 212 -7.73 3.95 4.82
CA MET A 212 -6.69 4.82 5.40
C MET A 212 -5.91 4.15 6.53
N ALA A 213 -6.50 3.22 7.25
CA ALA A 213 -5.80 2.49 8.30
C ALA A 213 -4.99 1.31 7.73
N ALA A 214 -5.58 0.56 6.79
CA ALA A 214 -4.93 -0.55 6.11
C ALA A 214 -5.54 -0.70 4.70
N ARG A 215 -4.70 -0.65 3.69
CA ARG A 215 -5.13 -0.61 2.27
C ARG A 215 -5.89 -1.85 1.83
N GLU A 216 -5.48 -3.02 2.29
CA GLU A 216 -6.16 -4.30 2.04
C GLU A 216 -7.58 -4.32 2.59
N VAL A 217 -7.83 -3.56 3.65
CA VAL A 217 -9.17 -3.45 4.26
C VAL A 217 -10.13 -2.66 3.37
N ALA A 218 -9.63 -1.76 2.52
CA ALA A 218 -10.46 -1.01 1.58
C ALA A 218 -11.22 -1.93 0.62
N VAL A 219 -10.58 -2.99 0.11
CA VAL A 219 -11.22 -3.98 -0.77
C VAL A 219 -12.32 -4.75 -0.02
N GLY A 220 -12.02 -5.21 1.20
CA GLY A 220 -13.02 -5.89 2.04
C GLY A 220 -14.19 -4.96 2.42
N ALA A 221 -13.92 -3.69 2.68
CA ALA A 221 -14.96 -2.70 2.94
C ALA A 221 -15.83 -2.44 1.70
N LEU A 222 -15.24 -2.33 0.51
CA LEU A 222 -15.99 -2.23 -0.74
C LEU A 222 -16.89 -3.47 -0.95
N ALA A 223 -16.37 -4.66 -0.75
CA ALA A 223 -17.16 -5.89 -0.84
C ALA A 223 -18.35 -5.89 0.12
N THR A 224 -18.14 -5.41 1.35
CA THR A 224 -19.20 -5.27 2.35
C THR A 224 -20.24 -4.23 1.95
N VAL A 225 -19.80 -3.07 1.47
CA VAL A 225 -20.70 -1.97 1.05
C VAL A 225 -21.55 -2.37 -0.16
N TYR A 226 -20.99 -3.12 -1.09
CA TYR A 226 -21.74 -3.65 -2.23
C TYR A 226 -22.53 -4.93 -1.92
N ALA A 227 -22.47 -5.43 -0.69
CA ALA A 227 -23.13 -6.67 -0.23
C ALA A 227 -22.77 -7.91 -1.06
N ILE A 228 -21.55 -7.99 -1.57
CA ILE A 228 -21.08 -9.06 -2.49
C ILE A 228 -20.31 -10.17 -1.74
N GLY A 229 -20.25 -10.16 -0.43
CA GLY A 229 -19.49 -11.17 0.33
C GLY A 229 -17.99 -11.16 0.01
N SER A 230 -17.36 -12.34 -0.08
CA SER A 230 -15.92 -12.48 -0.30
C SER A 230 -15.54 -12.78 -1.77
N ASP A 231 -16.45 -12.68 -2.72
CA ASP A 231 -16.18 -12.96 -4.13
C ASP A 231 -15.60 -11.71 -4.83
N GLU A 232 -14.28 -11.69 -4.98
CA GLU A 232 -13.56 -10.60 -5.66
C GLU A 232 -13.92 -10.50 -7.14
N GLY A 233 -14.29 -11.62 -7.78
CA GLY A 233 -14.73 -11.65 -9.18
C GLY A 233 -16.06 -10.94 -9.38
N ALA A 234 -17.02 -11.19 -8.51
CA ALA A 234 -18.31 -10.49 -8.53
C ALA A 234 -18.13 -8.99 -8.24
N LEU A 235 -17.26 -8.63 -7.31
CA LEU A 235 -16.97 -7.24 -7.00
C LEU A 235 -16.33 -6.50 -8.19
N SER A 236 -15.37 -7.12 -8.88
CA SER A 236 -14.74 -6.50 -10.06
C SER A 236 -15.75 -6.27 -11.19
N HIS A 237 -16.69 -7.19 -11.39
CA HIS A 237 -17.76 -7.04 -12.39
C HIS A 237 -18.71 -5.89 -12.06
N VAL A 238 -19.11 -5.74 -10.80
CA VAL A 238 -19.98 -4.63 -10.36
C VAL A 238 -19.26 -3.29 -10.49
N ILE A 239 -17.98 -3.23 -10.17
CA ILE A 239 -17.15 -2.03 -10.36
C ILE A 239 -17.06 -1.66 -11.84
N ALA A 240 -16.83 -2.63 -12.72
CA ALA A 240 -16.76 -2.41 -14.17
C ALA A 240 -18.05 -1.80 -14.74
N LEU A 241 -19.22 -2.15 -14.19
CA LEU A 241 -20.52 -1.67 -14.63
C LEU A 241 -20.84 -0.25 -14.11
N HIS A 242 -20.39 0.09 -12.90
CA HIS A 242 -20.83 1.31 -12.22
C HIS A 242 -19.78 2.42 -12.18
N TRP A 243 -18.51 2.10 -12.40
CA TRP A 243 -17.44 3.09 -12.28
C TRP A 243 -16.87 3.44 -13.66
N PRO A 244 -16.69 4.73 -13.96
CA PRO A 244 -15.87 5.12 -15.10
C PRO A 244 -14.38 4.82 -14.79
N LEU A 245 -13.61 4.57 -15.83
CA LEU A 245 -12.16 4.29 -15.72
C LEU A 245 -11.43 5.38 -14.91
N ALA A 246 -11.85 6.64 -15.04
CA ALA A 246 -11.28 7.76 -14.28
C ALA A 246 -11.43 7.59 -12.78
N THR A 247 -12.55 7.08 -12.27
CA THR A 247 -12.76 6.78 -10.85
C THR A 247 -11.87 5.66 -10.37
N GLY A 248 -11.72 4.59 -11.16
CA GLY A 248 -10.80 3.49 -10.84
C GLY A 248 -9.34 3.96 -10.75
N LEU A 249 -8.90 4.77 -11.71
CA LEU A 249 -7.55 5.36 -11.70
C LEU A 249 -7.35 6.35 -10.54
N SER A 250 -8.36 7.15 -10.21
CA SER A 250 -8.32 8.07 -9.06
C SER A 250 -8.22 7.31 -7.75
N LEU A 251 -8.96 6.23 -7.59
CA LEU A 251 -8.88 5.37 -6.40
C LEU A 251 -7.51 4.69 -6.29
N LEU A 252 -6.98 4.20 -7.42
CA LEU A 252 -5.65 3.62 -7.48
C LEU A 252 -4.58 4.63 -7.08
N ALA A 253 -4.65 5.85 -7.62
CA ALA A 253 -3.74 6.95 -7.27
C ALA A 253 -3.88 7.34 -5.79
N TRP A 254 -5.11 7.45 -5.28
CA TRP A 254 -5.39 7.76 -3.87
C TRP A 254 -4.77 6.73 -2.94
N LEU A 255 -5.09 5.45 -3.12
CA LEU A 255 -4.56 4.37 -2.29
C LEU A 255 -3.05 4.14 -2.50
N SER A 256 -2.49 4.59 -3.64
CA SER A 256 -1.06 4.49 -3.92
C SER A 256 -0.24 5.63 -3.29
N LEU A 257 -0.75 6.86 -3.27
CA LEU A 257 0.00 8.07 -2.90
C LEU A 257 -0.29 8.57 -1.48
N ILE A 258 -1.52 8.48 -1.00
CA ILE A 258 -1.95 9.20 0.21
C ILE A 258 -1.52 8.53 1.53
N HIS A 259 -0.99 7.34 1.51
CA HIS A 259 -0.44 6.70 2.72
C HIS A 259 1.03 7.05 2.96
N ILE A 260 1.35 8.33 2.98
CA ILE A 260 2.68 8.83 3.38
C ILE A 260 2.63 9.37 4.81
#